data_76f342562b813521901b952d0f80cfbb
#
_entry.id   76f342562b813521901b952d0f80cfbb
#
_cell.length_a   1.000
_cell.length_b   1.000
_cell.length_c   1.000
_cell.angle_alpha   90.00
_cell.angle_beta   90.00
_cell.angle_gamma   90.00
#
_symmetry.space_group_name_H-M   'P 1'
#
loop_
_entity.id
_entity.type
_entity.pdbx_description
1 polymer ?
#
loop_
_entity_poly.entity_id
_entity_poly.type
_entity_poly.pdbx_seq_one_letter_code
_entity_poly.pdbx_strand_id
1 'polypeptide(L)'
;MATVTPCLSYLQPRKRRAVVLFLSVSLCLIAANARAAEDPPKGEVTKYTFENSKVFPGTVRDYWVYVPKQYDPAKPACVYVNQDGIQYNAPAVFDRLIHEKAMPVVIGVFVMHGRVKALSDKALDRFNRSYEYDGLGDNYAKFLLEELLPEVEKKTTSDGRAIKLSKDGNDRCIAGASSGAICAFTAAWERPDAFRRVFSTIGTYVGLRGGNNYATLVRKFEPKPLRIFLQDGSNDLNIYGGDWWMANQEMERSLTFAGYEVTHVWGEGGHNGEQATMIFPDAMRWIWKDYPAPVKAGLGSPQLREILIPGEDWKLVAEGYRFTEGPAVNAKGELFFNDVPESKTYRVGLDGKLSTFLSDSKKGDGQAFAPDGRLIAVAGASEQIVAYQPDGAPQVIADGFRGNDLVVRHDGGIYVTNPGWNGTDPSKVWYISPQGEKKVVDTGLKFSNGITLSPDQSLLYVADSRSHWVYSYQVQPDGSLAHKQRYYHLHVPDTADDSGADGMRTDLDGRLYVATRMGIQVCDQAGRVNCIIPTPNGRVSNLNFGGADFDILYATCGDRVYQRKVKVHGARAYQEPVKPAAPRL
;
A
#
# COMPACT_ATOMS: atom_id res chain seq x y z
N MET A 1 -53.26 22.00 -24.49
CA MET A 1 -53.96 21.77 -25.79
C MET A 1 -52.88 21.59 -26.84
N ALA A 2 -52.68 20.38 -27.30
CA ALA A 2 -52.27 19.93 -28.63
C ALA A 2 -51.96 18.44 -28.53
N THR A 3 -52.91 17.65 -28.94
CA THR A 3 -52.89 16.20 -29.13
C THR A 3 -52.08 15.86 -30.37
N VAL A 4 -51.20 14.84 -30.29
CA VAL A 4 -50.65 14.19 -31.49
C VAL A 4 -50.91 12.70 -31.39
N THR A 5 -51.64 12.21 -32.36
CA THR A 5 -52.12 10.84 -32.61
C THR A 5 -51.01 9.99 -33.25
N PRO A 6 -50.94 8.68 -33.00
CA PRO A 6 -49.98 7.81 -33.66
C PRO A 6 -50.47 7.27 -34.99
N CYS A 7 -49.60 7.22 -35.98
CA CYS A 7 -49.83 6.65 -37.30
C CYS A 7 -49.38 5.18 -37.34
N LEU A 8 -50.33 4.26 -37.49
CA LEU A 8 -50.14 2.85 -37.78
C LEU A 8 -50.01 2.65 -39.29
N SER A 9 -48.95 2.07 -39.78
CA SER A 9 -48.82 1.56 -41.15
C SER A 9 -48.77 0.03 -41.15
N TYR A 10 -49.83 -0.57 -41.71
CA TYR A 10 -49.92 -1.99 -42.06
C TYR A 10 -48.99 -2.35 -43.22
N LEU A 11 -48.24 -3.44 -43.08
CA LEU A 11 -47.62 -4.14 -44.21
C LEU A 11 -48.05 -5.61 -44.24
N GLN A 12 -48.64 -6.02 -45.34
CA GLN A 12 -49.17 -7.34 -45.64
C GLN A 12 -48.06 -8.39 -45.89
N PRO A 13 -48.37 -9.69 -45.70
CA PRO A 13 -47.38 -10.76 -45.85
C PRO A 13 -47.25 -11.24 -47.31
N ARG A 14 -46.01 -11.27 -47.82
CA ARG A 14 -45.67 -11.93 -49.10
C ARG A 14 -45.52 -13.44 -48.91
N LYS A 15 -46.33 -14.20 -49.61
CA LYS A 15 -46.25 -15.66 -49.81
C LYS A 15 -44.91 -16.03 -50.48
N ARG A 16 -44.11 -16.84 -49.86
CA ARG A 16 -42.99 -17.55 -50.50
C ARG A 16 -43.31 -19.03 -50.61
N ARG A 17 -43.17 -19.55 -51.84
CA ARG A 17 -43.36 -20.95 -52.25
C ARG A 17 -42.27 -21.81 -51.61
N ALA A 18 -42.65 -22.93 -51.01
CA ALA A 18 -41.77 -23.97 -50.54
C ALA A 18 -41.23 -24.75 -51.72
N VAL A 19 -39.91 -24.83 -51.86
CA VAL A 19 -39.22 -25.81 -52.70
C VAL A 19 -38.76 -26.93 -51.77
N VAL A 20 -39.32 -28.11 -51.93
CA VAL A 20 -38.96 -29.31 -51.17
C VAL A 20 -37.75 -29.93 -51.92
N LEU A 21 -36.59 -29.86 -51.32
CA LEU A 21 -35.40 -30.55 -51.79
C LEU A 21 -35.22 -31.82 -50.91
N PHE A 22 -35.39 -33.00 -51.47
CA PHE A 22 -35.05 -34.25 -50.84
C PHE A 22 -33.51 -34.40 -50.77
N LEU A 23 -32.91 -34.25 -49.60
CA LEU A 23 -31.54 -34.66 -49.31
C LEU A 23 -31.59 -35.97 -48.54
N SER A 24 -31.08 -37.01 -49.20
CA SER A 24 -30.80 -38.31 -48.56
C SER A 24 -29.67 -38.15 -47.55
N VAL A 25 -30.01 -38.29 -46.25
CA VAL A 25 -29.04 -38.30 -45.14
C VAL A 25 -28.44 -39.69 -45.05
N SER A 26 -27.19 -39.84 -45.51
CA SER A 26 -26.34 -40.98 -45.14
C SER A 26 -25.95 -40.84 -43.66
N LEU A 27 -26.53 -41.70 -42.83
CA LEU A 27 -26.22 -41.82 -41.39
C LEU A 27 -24.84 -42.48 -41.26
N CYS A 28 -23.74 -41.69 -41.24
CA CYS A 28 -22.48 -42.17 -40.68
C CYS A 28 -22.60 -42.20 -39.15
N LEU A 29 -22.75 -43.39 -38.61
CA LEU A 29 -22.54 -43.61 -37.17
C LEU A 29 -21.06 -43.36 -36.83
N ILE A 30 -20.74 -42.16 -36.44
CA ILE A 30 -19.53 -41.86 -35.65
C ILE A 30 -19.84 -42.33 -34.25
N ALA A 31 -19.42 -43.55 -33.88
CA ALA A 31 -19.34 -43.98 -32.50
C ALA A 31 -18.33 -43.07 -31.79
N ALA A 32 -18.80 -41.97 -31.25
CA ALA A 32 -18.04 -41.21 -30.26
C ALA A 32 -17.85 -42.17 -29.07
N ASN A 33 -16.66 -42.75 -28.95
CA ASN A 33 -16.21 -43.35 -27.71
C ASN A 33 -16.22 -42.24 -26.66
N ALA A 34 -17.35 -42.06 -25.99
CA ALA A 34 -17.38 -41.38 -24.69
C ALA A 34 -16.60 -42.29 -23.74
N ARG A 35 -15.28 -42.08 -23.67
CA ARG A 35 -14.50 -42.56 -22.54
C ARG A 35 -15.26 -42.08 -21.31
N ALA A 36 -15.76 -42.99 -20.49
CA ALA A 36 -16.23 -42.63 -19.16
C ALA A 36 -15.13 -41.78 -18.53
N ALA A 37 -15.45 -40.55 -18.11
CA ALA A 37 -14.49 -39.71 -17.44
C ALA A 37 -13.98 -40.48 -16.24
N GLU A 38 -12.69 -40.78 -16.22
CA GLU A 38 -12.08 -41.43 -15.05
C GLU A 38 -12.28 -40.52 -13.85
N ASP A 39 -12.71 -41.12 -12.72
CA ASP A 39 -12.82 -40.36 -11.46
C ASP A 39 -11.48 -39.68 -11.14
N PRO A 40 -11.48 -38.41 -10.74
CA PRO A 40 -10.25 -37.72 -10.42
C PRO A 40 -9.49 -38.40 -9.28
N PRO A 41 -8.16 -38.58 -9.41
CA PRO A 41 -7.37 -39.19 -8.33
C PRO A 41 -7.50 -38.35 -7.04
N LYS A 42 -7.90 -39.00 -5.96
CA LYS A 42 -8.12 -38.33 -4.67
C LYS A 42 -6.81 -38.03 -3.98
N GLY A 43 -6.66 -36.79 -3.55
CA GLY A 43 -5.61 -36.33 -2.64
C GLY A 43 -5.86 -36.78 -1.20
N GLU A 44 -4.87 -36.60 -0.35
CA GLU A 44 -5.01 -36.90 1.09
C GLU A 44 -5.21 -35.60 1.89
N VAL A 45 -5.94 -35.69 3.00
CA VAL A 45 -6.14 -34.60 3.96
C VAL A 45 -5.70 -35.07 5.33
N THR A 46 -4.74 -34.40 5.93
CA THR A 46 -4.24 -34.74 7.26
C THR A 46 -4.46 -33.57 8.22
N LYS A 47 -4.97 -33.84 9.41
CA LYS A 47 -5.21 -32.87 10.48
C LYS A 47 -4.00 -32.78 11.41
N TYR A 48 -3.64 -31.56 11.80
CA TYR A 48 -2.60 -31.23 12.76
C TYR A 48 -3.07 -30.16 13.74
N THR A 49 -2.32 -29.98 14.83
CA THR A 49 -2.51 -28.90 15.80
C THR A 49 -1.23 -28.05 15.88
N PHE A 50 -1.37 -26.74 15.98
CA PHE A 50 -0.27 -25.79 16.16
C PHE A 50 -0.45 -25.01 17.48
N GLU A 51 0.57 -25.05 18.35
CA GLU A 51 0.46 -24.56 19.74
C GLU A 51 1.53 -23.51 20.12
N ASN A 52 2.59 -23.35 19.31
CA ASN A 52 3.78 -22.59 19.69
C ASN A 52 3.94 -21.28 18.89
N SER A 53 2.84 -20.56 18.65
CA SER A 53 2.91 -19.29 17.94
C SER A 53 3.64 -18.23 18.76
N LYS A 54 4.60 -17.55 18.15
CA LYS A 54 5.28 -16.37 18.69
C LYS A 54 4.53 -15.10 18.31
N VAL A 55 3.91 -15.07 17.14
CA VAL A 55 3.08 -13.96 16.67
C VAL A 55 1.79 -13.85 17.49
N PHE A 56 1.18 -14.99 17.83
CA PHE A 56 -0.04 -15.08 18.66
C PHE A 56 0.22 -15.95 19.89
N PRO A 57 0.97 -15.47 20.89
CA PRO A 57 1.41 -16.27 22.01
C PRO A 57 0.25 -16.90 22.82
N GLY A 58 0.45 -18.15 23.25
CA GLY A 58 -0.51 -18.88 24.07
C GLY A 58 -1.72 -19.44 23.30
N THR A 59 -1.78 -19.24 21.99
CA THR A 59 -2.88 -19.78 21.17
C THR A 59 -2.63 -21.20 20.72
N VAL A 60 -3.71 -21.96 20.67
CA VAL A 60 -3.78 -23.30 20.07
C VAL A 60 -4.76 -23.23 18.90
N ARG A 61 -4.44 -23.89 17.79
CA ARG A 61 -5.31 -24.00 16.62
C ARG A 61 -5.12 -25.29 15.87
N ASP A 62 -6.21 -25.77 15.27
CA ASP A 62 -6.16 -26.89 14.34
C ASP A 62 -5.91 -26.38 12.92
N TYR A 63 -5.23 -27.20 12.12
CA TYR A 63 -5.09 -26.97 10.69
C TYR A 63 -5.08 -28.31 9.94
N TRP A 64 -5.46 -28.25 8.67
CA TRP A 64 -5.46 -29.40 7.77
C TRP A 64 -4.58 -29.12 6.58
N VAL A 65 -3.87 -30.13 6.13
CA VAL A 65 -3.05 -30.08 4.93
C VAL A 65 -3.64 -31.06 3.92
N TYR A 66 -4.06 -30.53 2.77
CA TYR A 66 -4.45 -31.33 1.61
C TYR A 66 -3.29 -31.42 0.65
N VAL A 67 -2.94 -32.62 0.20
CA VAL A 67 -1.92 -32.89 -0.81
C VAL A 67 -2.55 -33.68 -1.95
N PRO A 68 -2.60 -33.15 -3.19
CA PRO A 68 -3.18 -33.86 -4.32
C PRO A 68 -2.32 -35.06 -4.72
N LYS A 69 -2.93 -36.06 -5.31
CA LYS A 69 -2.21 -37.27 -5.76
C LYS A 69 -1.13 -36.95 -6.81
N GLN A 70 -1.34 -35.92 -7.60
CA GLN A 70 -0.45 -35.45 -8.67
C GLN A 70 0.77 -34.66 -8.14
N TYR A 71 0.87 -34.43 -6.82
CA TYR A 71 1.99 -33.69 -6.26
C TYR A 71 3.32 -34.42 -6.47
N ASP A 72 4.31 -33.68 -7.00
CA ASP A 72 5.69 -34.13 -7.20
C ASP A 72 6.61 -33.47 -6.16
N PRO A 73 7.21 -34.22 -5.22
CA PRO A 73 8.09 -33.65 -4.20
C PRO A 73 9.41 -33.10 -4.73
N ALA A 74 9.74 -33.36 -6.01
CA ALA A 74 10.90 -32.75 -6.67
C ALA A 74 10.73 -31.24 -6.90
N LYS A 75 9.48 -30.75 -6.96
CA LYS A 75 9.12 -29.35 -7.26
C LYS A 75 8.29 -28.74 -6.12
N PRO A 76 8.50 -27.44 -5.77
CA PRO A 76 7.58 -26.74 -4.91
C PRO A 76 6.18 -26.67 -5.53
N ALA A 77 5.13 -26.94 -4.76
CA ALA A 77 3.75 -26.83 -5.20
C ALA A 77 3.22 -25.39 -5.01
N CYS A 78 2.24 -25.01 -5.81
CA CYS A 78 1.41 -23.85 -5.50
C CYS A 78 0.69 -24.06 -4.15
N VAL A 79 0.26 -22.96 -3.51
CA VAL A 79 -0.35 -23.00 -2.18
C VAL A 79 -1.72 -22.34 -2.20
N TYR A 80 -2.67 -22.96 -1.54
CA TYR A 80 -3.96 -22.37 -1.21
C TYR A 80 -4.12 -22.37 0.30
N VAL A 81 -4.27 -21.17 0.90
CA VAL A 81 -4.51 -21.01 2.34
C VAL A 81 -5.95 -20.58 2.55
N ASN A 82 -6.70 -21.27 3.42
CA ASN A 82 -8.06 -20.89 3.78
C ASN A 82 -8.23 -20.76 5.28
N GLN A 83 -8.84 -19.66 5.71
CA GLN A 83 -9.18 -19.38 7.09
C GLN A 83 -10.45 -20.15 7.49
N ASP A 84 -10.60 -20.41 8.81
CA ASP A 84 -11.72 -21.17 9.40
C ASP A 84 -11.85 -22.64 8.91
N GLY A 85 -10.70 -23.26 8.59
CA GLY A 85 -10.63 -24.66 8.23
C GLY A 85 -11.09 -24.98 6.80
N ILE A 86 -11.49 -26.22 6.56
CA ILE A 86 -11.92 -26.66 5.22
C ILE A 86 -13.31 -26.13 4.91
N GLN A 87 -13.42 -25.34 3.85
CA GLN A 87 -14.68 -24.80 3.32
C GLN A 87 -14.85 -25.17 1.85
N TYR A 88 -16.01 -24.90 1.26
CA TYR A 88 -16.32 -25.00 -0.18
C TYR A 88 -16.07 -26.39 -0.81
N ASN A 89 -16.01 -27.44 -0.04
CA ASN A 89 -15.58 -28.78 -0.49
C ASN A 89 -14.23 -28.74 -1.23
N ALA A 90 -13.32 -27.82 -0.81
CA ALA A 90 -12.12 -27.48 -1.54
C ALA A 90 -11.25 -28.69 -1.94
N PRO A 91 -10.98 -29.71 -1.09
CA PRO A 91 -10.20 -30.88 -1.48
C PRO A 91 -10.77 -31.60 -2.71
N ALA A 92 -12.07 -31.88 -2.73
CA ALA A 92 -12.73 -32.58 -3.85
C ALA A 92 -12.75 -31.70 -5.12
N VAL A 93 -12.92 -30.40 -4.98
CA VAL A 93 -12.85 -29.46 -6.10
C VAL A 93 -11.43 -29.41 -6.68
N PHE A 94 -10.41 -29.39 -5.83
CA PHE A 94 -9.01 -29.40 -6.27
C PHE A 94 -8.66 -30.71 -6.98
N ASP A 95 -9.06 -31.87 -6.46
CA ASP A 95 -8.87 -33.15 -7.14
C ASP A 95 -9.36 -33.10 -8.59
N ARG A 96 -10.59 -32.59 -8.78
CA ARG A 96 -11.20 -32.46 -10.09
C ARG A 96 -10.47 -31.44 -10.98
N LEU A 97 -10.26 -30.21 -10.50
CA LEU A 97 -9.70 -29.13 -11.32
C LEU A 97 -8.23 -29.36 -11.68
N ILE A 98 -7.45 -30.02 -10.81
CA ILE A 98 -6.07 -30.42 -11.11
C ILE A 98 -6.07 -31.55 -12.17
N HIS A 99 -6.99 -32.51 -12.05
CA HIS A 99 -7.14 -33.58 -13.04
C HIS A 99 -7.54 -33.03 -14.41
N GLU A 100 -8.47 -32.07 -14.46
CA GLU A 100 -8.89 -31.34 -15.65
C GLU A 100 -7.82 -30.39 -16.20
N LYS A 101 -6.71 -30.19 -15.50
CA LYS A 101 -5.67 -29.15 -15.80
C LYS A 101 -6.26 -27.74 -15.85
N ALA A 102 -7.34 -27.48 -15.13
CA ALA A 102 -8.00 -26.18 -15.03
C ALA A 102 -7.39 -25.30 -13.90
N MET A 103 -6.52 -25.86 -13.08
CA MET A 103 -5.68 -25.16 -12.11
C MET A 103 -4.35 -25.91 -11.92
N PRO A 104 -3.30 -25.25 -11.39
CA PRO A 104 -2.03 -25.90 -11.10
C PRO A 104 -2.16 -26.95 -9.97
N VAL A 105 -1.13 -27.75 -9.79
CA VAL A 105 -0.99 -28.61 -8.60
C VAL A 105 -0.85 -27.74 -7.37
N VAL A 106 -1.83 -27.78 -6.47
CA VAL A 106 -1.94 -26.91 -5.29
C VAL A 106 -1.97 -27.78 -4.03
N ILE A 107 -1.16 -27.44 -3.04
CA ILE A 107 -1.29 -27.93 -1.67
C ILE A 107 -2.21 -26.98 -0.90
N GLY A 108 -3.27 -27.51 -0.28
CA GLY A 108 -4.22 -26.74 0.53
C GLY A 108 -3.82 -26.73 2.00
N VAL A 109 -3.77 -25.55 2.61
CA VAL A 109 -3.56 -25.36 4.06
C VAL A 109 -4.79 -24.66 4.61
N PHE A 110 -5.57 -25.39 5.42
CA PHE A 110 -6.83 -24.92 5.97
C PHE A 110 -6.65 -24.71 7.48
N VAL A 111 -6.74 -23.47 7.94
CA VAL A 111 -6.31 -23.11 9.29
C VAL A 111 -7.45 -22.47 10.09
N MET A 112 -7.64 -22.93 11.34
CA MET A 112 -8.54 -22.29 12.29
C MET A 112 -7.88 -21.08 12.94
N HIS A 113 -8.68 -20.11 13.37
CA HIS A 113 -8.20 -19.06 14.26
C HIS A 113 -7.66 -19.63 15.58
N GLY A 114 -6.79 -18.89 16.24
CA GLY A 114 -6.27 -19.26 17.55
C GLY A 114 -7.32 -19.18 18.65
N ARG A 115 -7.13 -19.97 19.68
CA ARG A 115 -7.83 -19.85 20.95
C ARG A 115 -6.85 -20.04 22.09
N VAL A 116 -6.99 -19.26 23.15
CA VAL A 116 -6.27 -19.46 24.41
C VAL A 116 -7.15 -20.30 25.29
N LYS A 117 -6.67 -21.50 25.68
CA LYS A 117 -7.43 -22.42 26.50
C LYS A 117 -7.75 -21.82 27.86
N ALA A 118 -8.94 -22.03 28.34
CA ALA A 118 -9.34 -21.68 29.70
C ALA A 118 -8.51 -22.46 30.73
N LEU A 119 -8.26 -21.83 31.88
CA LEU A 119 -7.51 -22.47 32.97
C LEU A 119 -8.32 -23.53 33.73
N SER A 120 -9.63 -23.59 33.50
CA SER A 120 -10.53 -24.56 34.12
C SER A 120 -11.79 -24.79 33.27
N ASP A 121 -12.48 -25.89 33.53
CA ASP A 121 -13.76 -26.24 32.87
C ASP A 121 -14.91 -25.26 33.22
N LYS A 122 -14.70 -24.35 34.16
CA LYS A 122 -15.68 -23.32 34.56
C LYS A 122 -15.55 -22.05 33.79
N ALA A 123 -14.58 -21.95 32.88
CA ALA A 123 -14.31 -20.76 32.07
C ALA A 123 -14.33 -21.12 30.58
N LEU A 124 -14.65 -20.15 29.76
CA LEU A 124 -14.59 -20.28 28.29
C LEU A 124 -13.18 -20.01 27.78
N ASP A 125 -12.79 -20.70 26.71
CA ASP A 125 -11.61 -20.36 25.92
C ASP A 125 -11.74 -18.91 25.40
N ARG A 126 -10.63 -18.18 25.30
CA ARG A 126 -10.60 -16.91 24.59
C ARG A 126 -10.39 -17.15 23.09
N PHE A 127 -11.42 -16.88 22.32
CA PHE A 127 -11.37 -16.98 20.86
C PHE A 127 -10.69 -15.74 20.26
N ASN A 128 -9.65 -15.96 19.48
CA ASN A 128 -8.88 -14.89 18.86
C ASN A 128 -9.37 -14.51 17.45
N ARG A 129 -10.47 -15.09 16.94
CA ARG A 129 -10.87 -14.95 15.54
C ARG A 129 -10.89 -13.49 15.06
N SER A 130 -11.64 -12.61 15.71
CA SER A 130 -11.70 -11.21 15.33
C SER A 130 -10.37 -10.49 15.56
N TYR A 131 -9.64 -10.81 16.62
CA TYR A 131 -8.33 -10.23 16.88
C TYR A 131 -7.29 -10.55 15.79
N GLU A 132 -7.28 -11.79 15.32
CA GLU A 132 -6.34 -12.26 14.31
C GLU A 132 -6.75 -11.88 12.89
N TYR A 133 -8.07 -11.90 12.60
CA TYR A 133 -8.58 -11.80 11.24
C TYR A 133 -9.01 -10.39 10.84
N ASP A 134 -9.60 -9.61 11.75
CA ASP A 134 -10.15 -8.30 11.41
C ASP A 134 -9.12 -7.16 11.57
N GLY A 135 -7.91 -7.43 12.09
CA GLY A 135 -6.85 -6.45 12.21
C GLY A 135 -6.24 -6.06 10.86
N LEU A 136 -5.92 -4.77 10.69
CA LEU A 136 -5.37 -4.22 9.45
C LEU A 136 -3.85 -4.11 9.50
N GLY A 137 -3.15 -5.20 9.61
CA GLY A 137 -1.68 -5.22 9.62
C GLY A 137 -1.14 -6.56 9.16
N ASP A 138 0.18 -6.69 9.12
CA ASP A 138 0.85 -7.87 8.57
C ASP A 138 1.00 -9.03 9.55
N ASN A 139 0.50 -8.94 10.79
CA ASN A 139 0.68 -9.97 11.81
C ASN A 139 0.18 -11.35 11.38
N TYR A 140 -1.02 -11.40 10.75
CA TYR A 140 -1.52 -12.68 10.30
C TYR A 140 -0.70 -13.26 9.14
N ALA A 141 -0.24 -12.43 8.22
CA ALA A 141 0.68 -12.84 7.17
C ALA A 141 2.01 -13.33 7.75
N LYS A 142 2.57 -12.66 8.76
CA LYS A 142 3.78 -13.13 9.48
C LYS A 142 3.55 -14.49 10.11
N PHE A 143 2.44 -14.68 10.81
CA PHE A 143 2.10 -15.99 11.38
C PHE A 143 2.09 -17.08 10.31
N LEU A 144 1.46 -16.85 9.16
CA LEU A 144 1.44 -17.81 8.07
C LEU A 144 2.85 -18.07 7.52
N LEU A 145 3.61 -17.02 7.22
CA LEU A 145 4.87 -17.11 6.49
C LEU A 145 6.05 -17.57 7.34
N GLU A 146 6.07 -17.19 8.61
CA GLU A 146 7.21 -17.42 9.50
C GLU A 146 6.99 -18.64 10.43
N GLU A 147 5.73 -19.04 10.64
CA GLU A 147 5.40 -20.11 11.59
C GLU A 147 4.65 -21.27 10.94
N LEU A 148 3.46 -21.04 10.37
CA LEU A 148 2.59 -22.13 9.94
C LEU A 148 3.07 -22.83 8.66
N LEU A 149 3.38 -22.08 7.59
CA LEU A 149 3.84 -22.68 6.33
C LEU A 149 5.18 -23.39 6.47
N PRO A 150 6.18 -22.89 7.22
CA PRO A 150 7.37 -23.66 7.56
C PRO A 150 7.10 -24.92 8.38
N GLU A 151 6.06 -24.91 9.23
CA GLU A 151 5.65 -26.11 9.98
C GLU A 151 5.01 -27.17 9.07
N VAL A 152 4.24 -26.73 8.06
CA VAL A 152 3.68 -27.62 7.03
C VAL A 152 4.79 -28.30 6.22
N GLU A 153 5.87 -27.59 5.88
CA GLU A 153 7.01 -28.17 5.15
C GLU A 153 7.79 -29.24 5.93
N LYS A 154 7.61 -29.32 7.26
CA LYS A 154 8.19 -30.42 8.08
C LYS A 154 7.37 -31.70 8.03
N LYS A 155 6.17 -31.67 7.44
CA LYS A 155 5.30 -32.83 7.33
C LYS A 155 5.61 -33.65 6.08
N THR A 156 5.15 -34.90 6.09
CA THR A 156 5.22 -35.81 4.94
C THR A 156 3.83 -36.36 4.66
N THR A 157 3.59 -36.73 3.43
CA THR A 157 2.39 -37.46 3.03
C THR A 157 2.41 -38.91 3.59
N SER A 158 1.27 -39.57 3.56
CA SER A 158 1.14 -40.96 4.02
C SER A 158 2.03 -41.94 3.24
N ASP A 159 2.36 -41.61 1.98
CA ASP A 159 3.26 -42.38 1.12
C ASP A 159 4.73 -41.87 1.19
N GLY A 160 5.07 -40.98 2.16
CA GLY A 160 6.43 -40.56 2.47
C GLY A 160 6.97 -39.42 1.62
N ARG A 161 6.18 -38.72 0.78
CA ARG A 161 6.61 -37.56 0.02
C ARG A 161 6.80 -36.34 0.95
N ALA A 162 7.98 -35.71 0.88
CA ALA A 162 8.23 -34.45 1.59
C ALA A 162 7.41 -33.30 0.98
N ILE A 163 6.86 -32.43 1.82
CA ILE A 163 6.09 -31.27 1.39
C ILE A 163 7.04 -30.09 1.12
N LYS A 164 6.94 -29.51 -0.09
CA LYS A 164 7.64 -28.30 -0.49
C LYS A 164 6.63 -27.29 -1.02
N LEU A 165 6.63 -26.09 -0.47
CA LEU A 165 5.71 -25.01 -0.84
C LEU A 165 6.44 -23.94 -1.64
N SER A 166 5.86 -23.48 -2.76
CA SER A 166 6.39 -22.32 -3.46
C SER A 166 6.39 -21.09 -2.54
N LYS A 167 7.42 -20.27 -2.64
CA LYS A 167 7.55 -18.99 -1.90
C LYS A 167 7.17 -17.78 -2.74
N ASP A 168 6.92 -17.96 -4.04
CA ASP A 168 6.47 -16.90 -4.94
C ASP A 168 5.00 -16.57 -4.65
N GLY A 169 4.69 -15.30 -4.45
CA GLY A 169 3.32 -14.84 -4.27
C GLY A 169 2.42 -15.13 -5.47
N ASN A 170 2.97 -15.23 -6.68
CA ASN A 170 2.19 -15.63 -7.87
C ASN A 170 1.67 -17.06 -7.80
N ASP A 171 2.34 -17.92 -7.04
CA ASP A 171 1.99 -19.32 -6.84
C ASP A 171 1.07 -19.52 -5.63
N ARG A 172 0.65 -18.44 -4.96
CA ARG A 172 -0.11 -18.54 -3.72
C ARG A 172 -1.44 -17.80 -3.80
N CYS A 173 -2.49 -18.54 -3.39
CA CYS A 173 -3.84 -18.04 -3.18
C CYS A 173 -4.17 -18.08 -1.68
N ILE A 174 -4.86 -17.03 -1.22
CA ILE A 174 -5.38 -16.96 0.14
C ILE A 174 -6.88 -16.67 0.09
N ALA A 175 -7.67 -17.31 0.96
CA ALA A 175 -9.12 -17.33 0.87
C ALA A 175 -9.79 -17.33 2.24
N GLY A 176 -11.04 -16.90 2.28
CA GLY A 176 -11.85 -16.99 3.48
C GLY A 176 -13.24 -16.39 3.32
N ALA A 177 -14.05 -16.56 4.37
CA ALA A 177 -15.40 -16.04 4.49
C ALA A 177 -15.51 -15.06 5.66
N SER A 178 -16.28 -13.99 5.52
CA SER A 178 -16.56 -13.02 6.59
C SER A 178 -15.26 -12.39 7.13
N SER A 179 -14.98 -12.48 8.42
CA SER A 179 -13.68 -12.09 8.99
C SER A 179 -12.50 -12.84 8.32
N GLY A 180 -12.68 -14.11 7.91
CA GLY A 180 -11.66 -14.84 7.15
C GLY A 180 -11.38 -14.22 5.78
N ALA A 181 -12.36 -13.59 5.15
CA ALA A 181 -12.21 -12.93 3.86
C ALA A 181 -11.39 -11.62 3.95
N ILE A 182 -11.70 -10.77 4.93
CA ILE A 182 -10.87 -9.57 5.14
C ILE A 182 -9.46 -9.95 5.59
N CYS A 183 -9.29 -11.00 6.40
CA CYS A 183 -8.00 -11.55 6.77
C CYS A 183 -7.18 -11.96 5.53
N ALA A 184 -7.81 -12.67 4.59
CA ALA A 184 -7.18 -13.07 3.34
C ALA A 184 -6.77 -11.85 2.50
N PHE A 185 -7.65 -10.87 2.39
CA PHE A 185 -7.35 -9.63 1.67
C PHE A 185 -6.22 -8.85 2.35
N THR A 186 -6.27 -8.67 3.67
CA THR A 186 -5.23 -7.99 4.45
C THR A 186 -3.87 -8.66 4.29
N ALA A 187 -3.80 -9.98 4.39
CA ALA A 187 -2.54 -10.72 4.21
C ALA A 187 -1.93 -10.51 2.81
N ALA A 188 -2.75 -10.53 1.76
CA ALA A 188 -2.30 -10.26 0.39
C ALA A 188 -1.96 -8.78 0.18
N TRP A 189 -2.71 -7.87 0.80
CA TRP A 189 -2.47 -6.43 0.73
C TRP A 189 -1.15 -6.04 1.38
N GLU A 190 -0.85 -6.57 2.56
CA GLU A 190 0.39 -6.29 3.28
C GLU A 190 1.59 -7.05 2.71
N ARG A 191 1.39 -8.26 2.16
CA ARG A 191 2.43 -9.12 1.63
C ARG A 191 2.14 -9.60 0.21
N PRO A 192 2.08 -8.68 -0.79
CA PRO A 192 1.88 -9.04 -2.20
C PRO A 192 3.06 -9.81 -2.81
N ASP A 193 4.21 -9.80 -2.15
CA ASP A 193 5.35 -10.68 -2.45
C ASP A 193 5.04 -12.15 -2.14
N ALA A 194 4.16 -12.41 -1.16
CA ALA A 194 3.81 -13.74 -0.67
C ALA A 194 2.45 -14.26 -1.13
N PHE A 195 1.48 -13.38 -1.42
CA PHE A 195 0.13 -13.76 -1.87
C PHE A 195 -0.36 -12.76 -2.93
N ARG A 196 -0.70 -13.25 -4.13
CA ARG A 196 -1.22 -12.40 -5.21
C ARG A 196 -2.63 -12.75 -5.65
N ARG A 197 -3.22 -13.83 -5.14
CA ARG A 197 -4.55 -14.31 -5.51
C ARG A 197 -5.43 -14.37 -4.27
N VAL A 198 -6.61 -13.76 -4.34
CA VAL A 198 -7.52 -13.65 -3.19
C VAL A 198 -8.89 -14.15 -3.59
N PHE A 199 -9.46 -15.07 -2.79
CA PHE A 199 -10.86 -15.45 -2.83
C PHE A 199 -11.55 -14.97 -1.56
N SER A 200 -12.42 -13.98 -1.68
CA SER A 200 -13.08 -13.28 -0.58
C SER A 200 -14.58 -13.46 -0.71
N THR A 201 -15.22 -14.10 0.26
CA THR A 201 -16.66 -14.33 0.26
C THR A 201 -17.31 -13.69 1.48
N ILE A 202 -18.48 -13.06 1.30
CA ILE A 202 -19.22 -12.36 2.37
C ILE A 202 -18.28 -11.52 3.25
N GLY A 203 -17.40 -10.73 2.62
CA GLY A 203 -16.23 -10.12 3.26
C GLY A 203 -16.59 -9.05 4.30
N THR A 204 -15.92 -9.05 5.44
CA THR A 204 -16.11 -8.08 6.54
C THR A 204 -15.41 -6.75 6.25
N TYR A 205 -15.73 -6.11 5.13
CA TYR A 205 -15.23 -4.76 4.79
C TYR A 205 -16.00 -3.63 5.48
N VAL A 206 -16.46 -3.89 6.69
CA VAL A 206 -17.28 -3.00 7.53
C VAL A 206 -16.51 -2.51 8.75
N GLY A 207 -17.13 -1.63 9.56
CA GLY A 207 -16.51 -0.93 10.68
C GLY A 207 -16.30 -1.73 11.95
N LEU A 208 -15.96 -3.03 11.88
CA LEU A 208 -15.65 -3.81 13.10
C LEU A 208 -14.29 -3.46 13.69
N ARG A 209 -13.24 -3.46 12.86
CA ARG A 209 -11.85 -3.10 13.24
C ARG A 209 -11.16 -2.31 12.12
N GLY A 210 -11.87 -1.38 11.50
CA GLY A 210 -11.31 -0.53 10.44
C GLY A 210 -11.37 -1.11 9.03
N GLY A 211 -12.00 -2.28 8.80
CA GLY A 211 -12.11 -2.91 7.48
C GLY A 211 -12.74 -2.02 6.40
N ASN A 212 -13.64 -1.12 6.80
CA ASN A 212 -14.24 -0.10 5.94
C ASN A 212 -13.22 0.88 5.33
N ASN A 213 -12.01 1.00 5.89
CA ASN A 213 -10.97 1.87 5.36
C ASN A 213 -10.41 1.36 4.02
N TYR A 214 -10.48 0.04 3.75
CA TYR A 214 -9.91 -0.52 2.53
C TYR A 214 -10.51 0.04 1.25
N ALA A 215 -11.82 0.27 1.20
CA ALA A 215 -12.45 0.84 0.04
C ALA A 215 -11.88 2.24 -0.32
N THR A 216 -11.45 3.02 0.67
CA THR A 216 -10.76 4.30 0.48
C THR A 216 -9.28 4.11 0.15
N LEU A 217 -8.56 3.26 0.90
CA LEU A 217 -7.12 3.05 0.74
C LEU A 217 -6.78 2.47 -0.64
N VAL A 218 -7.55 1.47 -1.10
CA VAL A 218 -7.39 0.87 -2.44
C VAL A 218 -7.40 1.92 -3.55
N ARG A 219 -8.23 2.96 -3.43
CA ARG A 219 -8.32 4.05 -4.43
C ARG A 219 -7.10 4.97 -4.42
N LYS A 220 -6.39 5.06 -3.30
CA LYS A 220 -5.30 6.02 -3.08
C LYS A 220 -3.92 5.40 -3.22
N PHE A 221 -3.77 4.14 -2.81
CA PHE A 221 -2.48 3.45 -2.92
C PHE A 221 -2.09 3.17 -4.37
N GLU A 222 -0.80 3.23 -4.62
CA GLU A 222 -0.23 2.62 -5.81
C GLU A 222 -0.59 1.13 -5.84
N PRO A 223 -1.19 0.64 -6.95
CA PRO A 223 -1.74 -0.71 -6.98
C PRO A 223 -0.68 -1.80 -6.80
N LYS A 224 -1.06 -2.80 -6.03
CA LYS A 224 -0.29 -4.02 -5.81
C LYS A 224 -0.68 -5.09 -6.84
N PRO A 225 0.19 -6.06 -7.17
CA PRO A 225 -0.12 -7.10 -8.15
C PRO A 225 -1.06 -8.17 -7.55
N LEU A 226 -2.33 -7.82 -7.38
CA LEU A 226 -3.36 -8.68 -6.79
C LEU A 226 -4.46 -9.00 -7.80
N ARG A 227 -4.92 -10.26 -7.80
CA ARG A 227 -6.11 -10.76 -8.47
C ARG A 227 -7.14 -11.16 -7.43
N ILE A 228 -8.33 -10.55 -7.45
CA ILE A 228 -9.31 -10.67 -6.38
C ILE A 228 -10.65 -11.16 -6.94
N PHE A 229 -11.18 -12.23 -6.35
CA PHE A 229 -12.53 -12.70 -6.59
C PHE A 229 -13.40 -12.39 -5.37
N LEU A 230 -14.50 -11.66 -5.58
CA LEU A 230 -15.46 -11.30 -4.52
C LEU A 230 -16.77 -12.07 -4.71
N GLN A 231 -17.39 -12.46 -3.60
CA GLN A 231 -18.74 -13.01 -3.59
C GLN A 231 -19.52 -12.45 -2.40
N ASP A 232 -20.78 -12.08 -2.63
CA ASP A 232 -21.71 -11.71 -1.58
C ASP A 232 -23.16 -11.88 -2.03
N GLY A 233 -24.11 -11.78 -1.09
CA GLY A 233 -25.53 -11.86 -1.33
C GLY A 233 -26.30 -10.67 -0.75
N SER A 234 -27.36 -10.25 -1.45
CA SER A 234 -28.17 -9.08 -1.09
C SER A 234 -28.92 -9.17 0.24
N ASN A 235 -29.03 -10.37 0.82
CA ASN A 235 -29.62 -10.60 2.14
C ASN A 235 -28.54 -10.84 3.22
N ASP A 236 -27.30 -10.37 2.99
CA ASP A 236 -26.25 -10.44 3.99
C ASP A 236 -26.51 -9.50 5.18
N LEU A 237 -25.67 -9.56 6.21
CA LEU A 237 -25.82 -8.83 7.46
C LEU A 237 -25.89 -7.30 7.24
N ASN A 238 -26.87 -6.70 7.90
CA ASN A 238 -26.95 -5.27 8.11
C ASN A 238 -27.13 -5.03 9.60
N ILE A 239 -26.01 -4.78 10.32
CA ILE A 239 -25.96 -4.71 11.78
C ILE A 239 -25.08 -3.54 12.24
N TYR A 240 -24.80 -3.45 13.54
CA TYR A 240 -24.02 -2.34 14.15
C TYR A 240 -22.64 -2.10 13.51
N GLY A 241 -22.02 -3.11 12.89
CA GLY A 241 -20.72 -2.97 12.21
C GLY A 241 -20.83 -2.36 10.82
N GLY A 242 -22.03 -2.39 10.23
CA GLY A 242 -22.32 -1.91 8.88
C GLY A 242 -23.21 -2.85 8.08
N ASP A 243 -23.33 -2.57 6.80
CA ASP A 243 -24.03 -3.36 5.80
C ASP A 243 -22.99 -4.10 4.94
N TRP A 244 -22.93 -5.43 5.06
CA TRP A 244 -21.95 -6.26 4.35
C TRP A 244 -22.15 -6.19 2.83
N TRP A 245 -23.40 -6.27 2.38
CA TRP A 245 -23.72 -6.21 0.95
C TRP A 245 -23.22 -4.91 0.30
N MET A 246 -23.49 -3.78 0.92
CA MET A 246 -23.02 -2.48 0.42
C MET A 246 -21.50 -2.36 0.49
N ALA A 247 -20.88 -2.86 1.57
CA ALA A 247 -19.43 -2.79 1.77
C ALA A 247 -18.66 -3.62 0.74
N ASN A 248 -19.13 -4.82 0.40
CA ASN A 248 -18.53 -5.66 -0.64
C ASN A 248 -18.66 -5.04 -2.04
N GLN A 249 -19.79 -4.41 -2.36
CA GLN A 249 -19.95 -3.68 -3.60
C GLN A 249 -19.04 -2.44 -3.66
N GLU A 250 -18.91 -1.71 -2.56
CA GLU A 250 -17.99 -0.56 -2.50
C GLU A 250 -16.55 -1.00 -2.67
N MET A 251 -16.16 -2.12 -2.07
CA MET A 251 -14.82 -2.71 -2.23
C MET A 251 -14.55 -3.09 -3.69
N GLU A 252 -15.50 -3.75 -4.37
CA GLU A 252 -15.40 -4.08 -5.80
C GLU A 252 -15.21 -2.83 -6.65
N ARG A 253 -16.05 -1.80 -6.44
CA ARG A 253 -15.96 -0.54 -7.18
C ARG A 253 -14.62 0.17 -6.94
N SER A 254 -14.06 0.05 -5.75
CA SER A 254 -12.77 0.63 -5.40
C SER A 254 -11.61 -0.09 -6.09
N LEU A 255 -11.65 -1.41 -6.11
CA LEU A 255 -10.67 -2.24 -6.84
C LEU A 255 -10.73 -1.97 -8.35
N THR A 256 -11.94 -1.92 -8.92
CA THR A 256 -12.15 -1.57 -10.34
C THR A 256 -11.65 -0.16 -10.66
N PHE A 257 -11.94 0.84 -9.81
CA PHE A 257 -11.46 2.21 -9.97
C PHE A 257 -9.93 2.31 -9.99
N ALA A 258 -9.26 1.55 -9.14
CA ALA A 258 -7.80 1.50 -9.08
C ALA A 258 -7.18 0.59 -10.17
N GLY A 259 -8.00 -0.09 -10.98
CA GLY A 259 -7.58 -0.92 -12.10
C GLY A 259 -7.02 -2.28 -11.71
N TYR A 260 -7.40 -2.81 -10.54
CA TYR A 260 -7.06 -4.18 -10.15
C TYR A 260 -7.74 -5.22 -11.04
N GLU A 261 -7.17 -6.39 -11.13
CA GLU A 261 -7.81 -7.54 -11.74
C GLU A 261 -8.82 -8.14 -10.76
N VAL A 262 -10.07 -7.70 -10.85
CA VAL A 262 -11.17 -8.08 -9.96
C VAL A 262 -12.34 -8.65 -10.75
N THR A 263 -13.04 -9.61 -10.16
CA THR A 263 -14.35 -10.09 -10.59
C THR A 263 -15.21 -10.42 -9.38
N HIS A 264 -16.51 -10.57 -9.59
CA HIS A 264 -17.43 -10.87 -8.51
C HIS A 264 -18.56 -11.77 -8.99
N VAL A 265 -19.22 -12.43 -8.03
CA VAL A 265 -20.53 -13.06 -8.17
C VAL A 265 -21.42 -12.53 -7.07
N TRP A 266 -22.45 -11.77 -7.46
CA TRP A 266 -23.50 -11.29 -6.57
C TRP A 266 -24.70 -12.20 -6.62
N GLY A 267 -25.35 -12.47 -5.46
CA GLY A 267 -26.54 -13.29 -5.34
C GLY A 267 -27.55 -12.72 -4.37
N GLU A 268 -28.54 -13.53 -4.01
CA GLU A 268 -29.59 -13.20 -3.04
C GLU A 268 -29.37 -13.91 -1.68
N GLY A 269 -28.22 -14.59 -1.48
CA GLY A 269 -27.91 -15.31 -0.24
C GLY A 269 -27.73 -14.39 0.97
N GLY A 270 -27.82 -14.99 2.17
CA GLY A 270 -27.45 -14.34 3.42
C GLY A 270 -26.00 -14.64 3.82
N HIS A 271 -25.65 -14.35 5.10
CA HIS A 271 -24.30 -14.54 5.63
C HIS A 271 -23.94 -16.01 5.86
N ASN A 272 -23.79 -16.78 4.78
CA ASN A 272 -23.44 -18.19 4.82
C ASN A 272 -22.59 -18.61 3.60
N GLY A 273 -22.06 -19.84 3.62
CA GLY A 273 -21.18 -20.37 2.59
C GLY A 273 -21.86 -21.09 1.41
N GLU A 274 -23.17 -21.09 1.30
CA GLU A 274 -23.90 -21.90 0.31
C GLU A 274 -23.57 -21.47 -1.12
N GLN A 275 -23.79 -20.20 -1.45
CA GLN A 275 -23.49 -19.66 -2.77
C GLN A 275 -22.00 -19.75 -3.09
N ALA A 276 -21.13 -19.44 -2.12
CA ALA A 276 -19.70 -19.55 -2.29
C ALA A 276 -19.27 -20.99 -2.64
N THR A 277 -19.87 -21.99 -2.01
CA THR A 277 -19.61 -23.40 -2.32
C THR A 277 -20.02 -23.77 -3.74
N MET A 278 -21.16 -23.27 -4.21
CA MET A 278 -21.65 -23.55 -5.57
C MET A 278 -20.71 -22.98 -6.64
N ILE A 279 -20.22 -21.75 -6.45
CA ILE A 279 -19.39 -21.06 -7.43
C ILE A 279 -17.89 -21.36 -7.31
N PHE A 280 -17.47 -22.04 -6.22
CA PHE A 280 -16.05 -22.24 -5.91
C PHE A 280 -15.23 -22.85 -7.06
N PRO A 281 -15.73 -23.86 -7.82
CA PRO A 281 -15.00 -24.38 -8.97
C PRO A 281 -14.69 -23.33 -10.03
N ASP A 282 -15.64 -22.47 -10.35
CA ASP A 282 -15.47 -21.43 -11.37
C ASP A 282 -14.62 -20.27 -10.84
N ALA A 283 -14.75 -19.94 -9.55
CA ALA A 283 -13.88 -18.99 -8.88
C ALA A 283 -12.40 -19.46 -8.95
N MET A 284 -12.12 -20.74 -8.71
CA MET A 284 -10.75 -21.27 -8.80
C MET A 284 -10.22 -21.25 -10.24
N ARG A 285 -11.04 -21.59 -11.25
CA ARG A 285 -10.65 -21.43 -12.65
C ARG A 285 -10.27 -20.00 -13.00
N TRP A 286 -11.04 -19.03 -12.51
CA TRP A 286 -10.75 -17.62 -12.76
C TRP A 286 -9.51 -17.14 -11.99
N ILE A 287 -9.34 -17.52 -10.74
CA ILE A 287 -8.20 -17.17 -9.89
C ILE A 287 -6.88 -17.69 -10.48
N TRP A 288 -6.89 -18.90 -11.04
CA TRP A 288 -5.72 -19.54 -11.64
C TRP A 288 -5.64 -19.40 -13.16
N LYS A 289 -6.55 -18.62 -13.78
CA LYS A 289 -6.46 -18.37 -15.24
C LYS A 289 -5.09 -17.80 -15.58
N ASP A 290 -4.61 -18.14 -16.75
CA ASP A 290 -3.32 -17.69 -17.31
C ASP A 290 -2.06 -18.12 -16.52
N TYR A 291 -2.24 -18.90 -15.43
CA TYR A 291 -1.08 -19.43 -14.71
C TYR A 291 -0.18 -20.28 -15.65
N PRO A 292 1.16 -20.09 -15.65
CA PRO A 292 1.98 -19.43 -14.64
C PRO A 292 2.27 -17.94 -14.90
N ALA A 293 1.63 -17.29 -15.85
CA ALA A 293 1.84 -15.87 -16.08
C ALA A 293 1.62 -15.05 -14.79
N PRO A 294 2.49 -14.06 -14.51
CA PRO A 294 2.39 -13.29 -13.26
C PRO A 294 1.15 -12.40 -13.25
N VAL A 295 0.50 -12.32 -12.10
CA VAL A 295 -0.53 -11.31 -11.84
C VAL A 295 0.12 -9.93 -11.89
N LYS A 296 -0.48 -9.03 -12.67
CA LYS A 296 0.03 -7.67 -12.88
C LYS A 296 -0.59 -6.70 -11.89
N ALA A 297 0.16 -5.69 -11.50
CA ALA A 297 -0.38 -4.55 -10.78
C ALA A 297 -1.40 -3.78 -11.64
N GLY A 298 -2.38 -3.19 -10.99
CA GLY A 298 -3.34 -2.29 -11.63
C GLY A 298 -2.69 -0.99 -12.11
N LEU A 299 -3.47 -0.16 -12.82
CA LEU A 299 -2.98 1.09 -13.39
C LEU A 299 -2.99 2.28 -12.41
N GLY A 300 -3.62 2.13 -11.25
CA GLY A 300 -3.82 3.20 -10.28
C GLY A 300 -4.94 4.17 -10.63
N SER A 301 -5.29 5.00 -9.64
CA SER A 301 -6.26 6.07 -9.80
C SER A 301 -5.82 7.09 -10.87
N PRO A 302 -6.76 7.89 -11.42
CA PRO A 302 -6.39 9.00 -12.30
C PRO A 302 -5.35 9.93 -11.70
N GLN A 303 -5.46 10.23 -10.39
CA GLN A 303 -4.53 11.09 -9.65
C GLN A 303 -3.13 10.50 -9.58
N LEU A 304 -2.99 9.21 -9.30
CA LEU A 304 -1.69 8.53 -9.36
C LEU A 304 -1.07 8.57 -10.75
N ARG A 305 -1.89 8.39 -11.79
CA ARG A 305 -1.43 8.43 -13.19
C ARG A 305 -1.02 9.83 -13.68
N GLU A 306 -1.45 10.89 -13.00
CA GLU A 306 -0.93 12.25 -13.24
C GLU A 306 0.52 12.40 -12.72
N ILE A 307 0.90 11.63 -11.71
CA ILE A 307 2.20 11.71 -11.03
C ILE A 307 3.16 10.63 -11.53
N LEU A 308 2.73 9.37 -11.51
CA LEU A 308 3.58 8.22 -11.80
C LEU A 308 3.62 7.89 -13.30
N ILE A 309 4.79 7.48 -13.77
CA ILE A 309 4.99 6.97 -15.13
C ILE A 309 4.71 5.45 -15.08
N PRO A 310 3.79 4.93 -15.91
CA PRO A 310 3.54 3.49 -15.97
C PRO A 310 4.79 2.68 -16.29
N GLY A 311 5.09 1.69 -15.46
CA GLY A 311 6.27 0.82 -15.62
C GLY A 311 7.58 1.38 -15.06
N GLU A 312 7.63 2.64 -14.62
CA GLU A 312 8.72 3.15 -13.81
C GLU A 312 8.53 2.77 -12.35
N ASP A 313 9.58 2.26 -11.73
CA ASP A 313 9.61 1.87 -10.32
C ASP A 313 10.78 2.54 -9.60
N TRP A 314 10.84 2.38 -8.30
CA TRP A 314 11.93 2.85 -7.48
C TRP A 314 13.25 2.18 -7.86
N LYS A 315 14.31 2.97 -7.95
CA LYS A 315 15.69 2.52 -8.18
C LYS A 315 16.54 2.86 -6.98
N LEU A 316 17.34 1.91 -6.53
CA LEU A 316 18.29 2.14 -5.45
C LEU A 316 19.38 3.12 -5.93
N VAL A 317 19.59 4.17 -5.17
CA VAL A 317 20.67 5.16 -5.39
C VAL A 317 21.88 4.79 -4.58
N ALA A 318 21.68 4.51 -3.29
CA ALA A 318 22.74 4.20 -2.35
C ALA A 318 22.20 3.43 -1.13
N GLU A 319 23.02 2.61 -0.48
CA GLU A 319 22.67 1.83 0.69
C GLU A 319 23.87 1.67 1.65
N GLY A 320 23.61 1.12 2.86
CA GLY A 320 24.62 0.85 3.86
C GLY A 320 24.84 1.99 4.86
N TYR A 321 23.87 2.92 4.96
CA TYR A 321 23.85 4.00 5.93
C TYR A 321 23.22 3.56 7.26
N ARG A 322 23.39 4.37 8.29
CA ARG A 322 22.69 4.12 9.56
C ARG A 322 21.31 4.76 9.61
N PHE A 323 21.19 6.01 9.13
CA PHE A 323 19.92 6.71 9.00
C PHE A 323 20.07 7.91 8.06
N THR A 324 19.43 7.81 6.90
CA THR A 324 19.48 8.85 5.86
C THR A 324 18.40 9.90 6.07
N GLU A 325 18.76 11.19 5.92
CA GLU A 325 17.89 12.34 6.10
C GLU A 325 18.32 13.54 5.23
N GLY A 326 17.51 14.61 5.29
CA GLY A 326 17.79 15.91 4.73
C GLY A 326 18.11 15.90 3.23
N PRO A 327 17.32 15.28 2.36
CA PRO A 327 17.58 15.32 0.92
C PRO A 327 17.39 16.75 0.40
N ALA A 328 18.47 17.37 -0.06
CA ALA A 328 18.49 18.68 -0.70
C ALA A 328 18.96 18.57 -2.15
N VAL A 329 18.47 19.43 -3.01
CA VAL A 329 18.83 19.44 -4.44
C VAL A 329 19.29 20.83 -4.85
N ASN A 330 20.48 20.90 -5.46
CA ASN A 330 21.03 22.16 -5.93
C ASN A 330 20.40 22.61 -7.28
N ALA A 331 20.80 23.77 -7.77
CA ALA A 331 20.28 24.33 -9.02
C ALA A 331 20.58 23.49 -10.27
N LYS A 332 21.54 22.56 -10.20
CA LYS A 332 21.87 21.61 -11.27
C LYS A 332 21.02 20.34 -11.23
N GLY A 333 20.25 20.11 -10.15
CA GLY A 333 19.49 18.89 -9.94
C GLY A 333 20.25 17.77 -9.21
N GLU A 334 21.44 18.04 -8.68
CA GLU A 334 22.26 17.07 -7.94
C GLU A 334 21.72 16.92 -6.52
N LEU A 335 21.65 15.68 -6.05
CA LEU A 335 21.16 15.33 -4.71
C LEU A 335 22.26 15.42 -3.66
N PHE A 336 21.92 15.98 -2.49
CA PHE A 336 22.70 15.91 -1.26
C PHE A 336 21.84 15.29 -0.17
N PHE A 337 22.41 14.44 0.68
CA PHE A 337 21.70 13.83 1.81
C PHE A 337 22.66 13.53 2.96
N ASN A 338 22.12 13.42 4.16
CA ASN A 338 22.87 13.14 5.38
C ASN A 338 22.77 11.68 5.80
N ASP A 339 23.85 11.10 6.32
CA ASP A 339 23.80 10.01 7.29
C ASP A 339 23.96 10.62 8.68
N VAL A 340 22.84 10.84 9.35
CA VAL A 340 22.78 11.62 10.59
C VAL A 340 23.65 11.05 11.71
N PRO A 341 23.60 9.71 12.03
CA PRO A 341 24.43 9.15 13.07
C PRO A 341 25.94 9.21 12.77
N GLU A 342 26.33 9.10 11.48
CA GLU A 342 27.71 9.14 11.03
C GLU A 342 28.25 10.57 10.83
N SER A 343 27.40 11.58 10.99
CA SER A 343 27.74 13.01 10.77
C SER A 343 28.34 13.30 9.39
N LYS A 344 27.82 12.66 8.34
CA LYS A 344 28.32 12.84 6.97
C LYS A 344 27.25 13.34 6.04
N THR A 345 27.64 14.25 5.13
CA THR A 345 26.79 14.63 4.00
C THR A 345 27.37 14.07 2.72
N TYR A 346 26.54 13.42 1.93
CA TYR A 346 26.88 12.86 0.64
C TYR A 346 26.27 13.67 -0.50
N ARG A 347 26.90 13.61 -1.67
CA ARG A 347 26.41 14.18 -2.93
C ARG A 347 26.32 13.08 -3.98
N VAL A 348 25.21 13.07 -4.72
CA VAL A 348 25.00 12.25 -5.91
C VAL A 348 24.91 13.18 -7.11
N GLY A 349 25.86 13.06 -8.02
CA GLY A 349 25.90 13.81 -9.26
C GLY A 349 24.84 13.34 -10.26
N LEU A 350 24.58 14.12 -11.32
CA LEU A 350 23.67 13.72 -12.40
C LEU A 350 24.15 12.47 -13.15
N ASP A 351 25.43 12.14 -13.07
CA ASP A 351 26.04 10.91 -13.59
C ASP A 351 25.83 9.70 -12.65
N GLY A 352 25.14 9.89 -11.54
CA GLY A 352 24.89 8.88 -10.50
C GLY A 352 26.08 8.63 -9.57
N LYS A 353 27.21 9.36 -9.70
CA LYS A 353 28.37 9.18 -8.82
C LYS A 353 28.09 9.73 -7.42
N LEU A 354 28.30 8.85 -6.44
CA LEU A 354 28.30 9.18 -5.02
C LEU A 354 29.65 9.71 -4.58
N SER A 355 29.66 10.80 -3.82
CA SER A 355 30.85 11.36 -3.18
C SER A 355 30.50 11.92 -1.80
N THR A 356 31.49 11.99 -0.90
CA THR A 356 31.32 12.69 0.38
C THR A 356 31.49 14.19 0.15
N PHE A 357 30.47 14.96 0.53
CA PHE A 357 30.51 16.43 0.50
C PHE A 357 31.05 16.99 1.83
N LEU A 358 30.49 16.51 2.98
CA LEU A 358 31.03 16.86 4.31
C LEU A 358 31.42 15.59 5.03
N SER A 359 32.64 15.57 5.58
CA SER A 359 33.13 14.49 6.44
C SER A 359 32.68 14.62 7.91
N ASP A 360 32.21 15.81 8.31
CA ASP A 360 31.62 16.10 9.62
C ASP A 360 30.53 17.17 9.48
N SER A 361 29.28 16.72 9.34
CA SER A 361 28.09 17.57 9.28
C SER A 361 27.54 17.97 10.67
N LYS A 362 28.21 17.59 11.76
CA LYS A 362 27.73 17.79 13.14
C LYS A 362 26.35 17.19 13.39
N LYS A 363 26.13 15.94 12.98
CA LYS A 363 24.82 15.28 12.93
C LYS A 363 23.81 16.12 12.14
N GLY A 364 24.20 16.45 10.90
CA GLY A 364 23.36 17.18 9.98
C GLY A 364 22.03 16.47 9.78
N ASP A 365 20.92 17.23 9.89
CA ASP A 365 19.56 16.75 9.72
C ASP A 365 18.93 17.38 8.47
N GLY A 366 17.87 18.16 8.58
CA GLY A 366 17.31 18.90 7.46
C GLY A 366 18.28 19.87 6.80
N GLN A 367 18.20 20.01 5.49
CA GLN A 367 19.02 20.92 4.72
C GLN A 367 18.30 21.41 3.44
N ALA A 368 18.66 22.59 2.95
CA ALA A 368 18.15 23.15 1.70
C ALA A 368 19.15 24.10 1.07
N PHE A 369 19.11 24.26 -0.25
CA PHE A 369 19.93 25.25 -0.93
C PHE A 369 19.32 26.65 -0.81
N ALA A 370 20.18 27.65 -0.69
CA ALA A 370 19.84 29.06 -0.73
C ALA A 370 19.94 29.62 -2.18
N PRO A 371 19.34 30.78 -2.46
CA PRO A 371 19.41 31.43 -3.79
C PRO A 371 20.83 31.68 -4.28
N ASP A 372 21.76 31.92 -3.36
CA ASP A 372 23.19 32.15 -3.65
C ASP A 372 24.01 30.88 -3.87
N GLY A 373 23.36 29.70 -3.81
CA GLY A 373 23.96 28.38 -4.05
C GLY A 373 24.62 27.72 -2.83
N ARG A 374 24.61 28.38 -1.65
CA ARG A 374 25.07 27.74 -0.39
C ARG A 374 24.08 26.70 0.10
N LEU A 375 24.60 25.64 0.71
CA LEU A 375 23.79 24.64 1.39
C LEU A 375 23.55 25.08 2.83
N ILE A 376 22.32 25.39 3.17
CA ILE A 376 21.89 25.69 4.54
C ILE A 376 21.49 24.39 5.22
N ALA A 377 22.04 24.10 6.38
CA ALA A 377 21.81 22.85 7.08
C ALA A 377 21.63 23.01 8.59
N VAL A 378 20.84 22.14 9.17
CA VAL A 378 20.79 21.94 10.61
C VAL A 378 22.04 21.16 11.02
N ALA A 379 22.86 21.74 11.89
CA ALA A 379 24.00 21.08 12.55
C ALA A 379 23.60 20.68 13.97
N GLY A 380 22.89 19.54 14.10
CA GLY A 380 22.16 19.15 15.31
C GLY A 380 23.04 18.95 16.55
N ALA A 381 24.27 18.47 16.40
CA ALA A 381 25.20 18.27 17.51
C ALA A 381 25.79 19.57 18.07
N SER A 382 25.83 20.63 17.27
CA SER A 382 26.30 21.95 17.70
C SER A 382 25.17 22.97 17.97
N GLU A 383 23.88 22.56 17.80
CA GLU A 383 22.71 23.40 17.97
C GLU A 383 22.76 24.67 17.10
N GLN A 384 23.18 24.50 15.83
CA GLN A 384 23.42 25.59 14.90
C GLN A 384 22.70 25.38 13.58
N ILE A 385 22.42 26.49 12.90
CA ILE A 385 22.11 26.53 11.47
C ILE A 385 23.35 27.06 10.75
N VAL A 386 23.86 26.27 9.82
CA VAL A 386 25.13 26.52 9.14
C VAL A 386 24.92 26.64 7.64
N ALA A 387 25.52 27.63 7.01
CA ALA A 387 25.67 27.71 5.56
C ALA A 387 27.02 27.12 5.13
N TYR A 388 26.98 26.14 4.25
CA TYR A 388 28.18 25.58 3.63
C TYR A 388 28.37 26.16 2.22
N GLN A 389 29.55 26.63 1.95
CA GLN A 389 29.98 27.04 0.60
C GLN A 389 30.05 25.83 -0.33
N PRO A 390 30.10 25.98 -1.66
CA PRO A 390 30.26 24.87 -2.60
C PRO A 390 31.48 23.96 -2.35
N ASP A 391 32.50 24.48 -1.69
CA ASP A 391 33.70 23.75 -1.26
C ASP A 391 33.58 23.11 0.14
N GLY A 392 32.42 23.25 0.81
CA GLY A 392 32.14 22.74 2.14
C GLY A 392 32.58 23.64 3.30
N ALA A 393 33.12 24.87 3.03
CA ALA A 393 33.50 25.80 4.09
C ALA A 393 32.28 26.28 4.88
N PRO A 394 32.23 26.14 6.23
CA PRO A 394 31.06 26.48 7.04
C PRO A 394 31.02 27.94 7.44
N GLN A 395 29.81 28.49 7.51
CA GLN A 395 29.48 29.77 8.13
C GLN A 395 28.26 29.61 9.03
N VAL A 396 28.39 29.86 10.32
CA VAL A 396 27.24 29.84 11.26
C VAL A 396 26.31 31.00 10.93
N ILE A 397 25.02 30.71 10.74
CA ILE A 397 23.95 31.68 10.49
C ILE A 397 23.18 31.99 11.79
N ALA A 398 22.86 30.92 12.56
CA ALA A 398 22.16 31.01 13.84
C ALA A 398 22.59 29.89 14.74
N ASP A 399 22.43 30.09 16.06
CA ASP A 399 22.80 29.15 17.12
C ASP A 399 21.78 29.11 18.26
N GLY A 400 22.06 28.28 19.29
CA GLY A 400 21.31 28.24 20.54
C GLY A 400 19.96 27.53 20.43
N PHE A 401 19.76 26.70 19.40
CA PHE A 401 18.65 25.75 19.32
C PHE A 401 18.97 24.59 18.36
N ARG A 402 18.50 23.41 18.70
CA ARG A 402 18.61 22.22 17.85
C ARG A 402 17.43 22.15 16.88
N GLY A 403 17.66 22.50 15.62
CA GLY A 403 16.68 22.30 14.56
C GLY A 403 16.41 20.83 14.22
N ASN A 404 15.40 20.60 13.38
CA ASN A 404 15.12 19.32 12.72
C ASN A 404 15.15 19.50 11.20
N ASP A 405 14.15 20.13 10.58
CA ASP A 405 14.10 20.39 9.15
C ASP A 405 14.02 21.90 8.86
N LEU A 406 14.31 22.30 7.62
CA LEU A 406 14.31 23.70 7.22
C LEU A 406 13.92 23.91 5.76
N VAL A 407 13.42 25.10 5.46
CA VAL A 407 13.18 25.58 4.11
C VAL A 407 13.72 27.00 3.95
N VAL A 408 14.37 27.26 2.82
CA VAL A 408 14.91 28.58 2.47
C VAL A 408 14.02 29.23 1.42
N ARG A 409 13.58 30.47 1.67
CA ARG A 409 12.80 31.29 0.75
C ARG A 409 13.69 31.88 -0.36
N HIS A 410 13.05 32.33 -1.44
CA HIS A 410 13.75 33.03 -2.55
C HIS A 410 14.44 34.33 -2.13
N ASP A 411 13.97 34.98 -1.06
CA ASP A 411 14.57 36.22 -0.51
C ASP A 411 15.69 35.94 0.52
N GLY A 412 16.00 34.65 0.78
CA GLY A 412 17.02 34.20 1.74
C GLY A 412 16.51 34.02 3.17
N GLY A 413 15.24 34.31 3.45
CA GLY A 413 14.62 34.00 4.75
C GLY A 413 14.51 32.48 4.98
N ILE A 414 14.69 32.02 6.21
CA ILE A 414 14.75 30.59 6.54
C ILE A 414 13.71 30.27 7.61
N TYR A 415 12.90 29.24 7.40
CA TYR A 415 12.08 28.63 8.44
C TYR A 415 12.70 27.33 8.90
N VAL A 416 12.74 27.11 10.23
CA VAL A 416 13.34 25.92 10.86
C VAL A 416 12.39 25.35 11.90
N THR A 417 12.16 24.05 11.86
CA THR A 417 11.43 23.33 12.91
C THR A 417 12.36 22.93 14.05
N ASN A 418 11.83 22.99 15.27
CA ASN A 418 12.47 22.49 16.49
C ASN A 418 11.41 21.73 17.32
N PRO A 419 11.45 20.40 17.33
CA PRO A 419 10.40 19.58 17.95
C PRO A 419 10.39 19.56 19.48
N GLY A 420 11.37 20.21 20.15
CA GLY A 420 11.51 20.13 21.61
C GLY A 420 12.07 18.75 22.01
N TRP A 421 13.29 18.47 21.66
CA TRP A 421 13.95 17.16 21.71
C TRP A 421 13.99 16.48 23.08
N ASN A 422 13.93 17.23 24.17
CA ASN A 422 13.94 16.72 25.56
C ASN A 422 12.55 16.31 26.05
N GLY A 423 11.48 16.51 25.23
CA GLY A 423 10.10 16.19 25.58
C GLY A 423 9.44 17.13 26.60
N THR A 424 10.16 18.09 27.15
CA THR A 424 9.68 19.12 28.10
C THR A 424 9.56 20.49 27.46
N ASP A 425 10.46 20.80 26.53
CA ASP A 425 10.41 22.05 25.79
C ASP A 425 9.29 22.02 24.74
N PRO A 426 8.57 23.12 24.57
CA PRO A 426 7.54 23.19 23.53
C PRO A 426 8.17 23.10 22.15
N SER A 427 7.49 22.40 21.25
CA SER A 427 7.80 22.42 19.82
C SER A 427 7.66 23.84 19.27
N LYS A 428 8.61 24.26 18.43
CA LYS A 428 8.71 25.62 17.89
C LYS A 428 8.94 25.61 16.39
N VAL A 429 8.51 26.69 15.74
CA VAL A 429 8.94 27.07 14.40
C VAL A 429 9.69 28.38 14.51
N TRP A 430 10.91 28.40 14.01
CA TRP A 430 11.78 29.58 13.97
C TRP A 430 11.75 30.20 12.58
N TYR A 431 11.87 31.53 12.52
CA TYR A 431 12.20 32.28 11.34
C TYR A 431 13.56 32.96 11.54
N ILE A 432 14.44 32.85 10.56
CA ILE A 432 15.72 33.55 10.50
C ILE A 432 15.67 34.48 9.29
N SER A 433 15.82 35.79 9.52
CA SER A 433 15.81 36.78 8.44
C SER A 433 17.06 36.66 7.56
N PRO A 434 17.06 37.23 6.34
CA PRO A 434 18.28 37.32 5.51
C PRO A 434 19.45 38.01 6.19
N GLN A 435 19.20 38.83 7.21
CA GLN A 435 20.21 39.52 8.03
C GLN A 435 20.69 38.69 9.22
N GLY A 436 20.12 37.45 9.43
CA GLY A 436 20.49 36.57 10.53
C GLY A 436 19.70 36.76 11.83
N GLU A 437 18.72 37.67 11.84
CA GLU A 437 17.85 37.85 13.02
C GLU A 437 16.89 36.68 13.16
N LYS A 438 16.86 36.08 14.35
CA LYS A 438 15.99 34.90 14.62
C LYS A 438 14.83 35.24 15.55
N LYS A 439 13.64 34.73 15.22
CA LYS A 439 12.44 34.82 16.06
C LYS A 439 11.62 33.54 16.03
N VAL A 440 10.95 33.18 17.14
CA VAL A 440 9.93 32.12 17.16
C VAL A 440 8.67 32.66 16.50
N VAL A 441 8.16 31.96 15.48
CA VAL A 441 6.96 32.38 14.73
C VAL A 441 5.76 31.46 14.97
N ASP A 442 5.96 30.27 15.54
CA ASP A 442 4.88 29.39 16.00
C ASP A 442 5.33 28.47 17.13
N THR A 443 4.34 28.05 17.95
CA THR A 443 4.47 27.02 18.99
C THR A 443 3.21 26.18 19.04
N GLY A 444 3.25 25.07 19.82
CA GLY A 444 2.07 24.30 20.17
C GLY A 444 1.73 23.14 19.23
N LEU A 445 2.65 22.76 18.33
CA LEU A 445 2.62 21.45 17.70
C LEU A 445 3.11 20.40 18.72
N LYS A 446 2.72 19.14 18.57
CA LYS A 446 3.22 18.06 19.41
C LYS A 446 4.67 17.72 19.11
N PHE A 447 5.01 17.70 17.82
CA PHE A 447 6.36 17.41 17.32
C PHE A 447 6.51 18.01 15.90
N SER A 448 6.96 19.27 15.81
CA SER A 448 7.21 19.91 14.52
C SER A 448 8.38 19.24 13.81
N ASN A 449 8.15 18.75 12.59
CA ASN A 449 9.14 18.01 11.81
C ASN A 449 9.28 18.64 10.42
N GLY A 450 8.97 17.92 9.35
CA GLY A 450 9.10 18.42 7.99
C GLY A 450 8.47 19.79 7.78
N ILE A 451 9.10 20.61 6.96
CA ILE A 451 8.68 21.97 6.66
C ILE A 451 8.92 22.30 5.18
N THR A 452 7.94 22.93 4.54
CA THR A 452 8.07 23.37 3.16
C THR A 452 7.15 24.54 2.84
N LEU A 453 7.36 25.20 1.70
CA LEU A 453 6.53 26.28 1.20
C LEU A 453 5.65 25.83 0.03
N SER A 454 4.49 26.50 -0.15
CA SER A 454 3.76 26.43 -1.41
C SER A 454 4.65 26.98 -2.56
N PRO A 455 4.42 26.58 -3.82
CA PRO A 455 5.25 27.06 -4.93
C PRO A 455 5.26 28.57 -5.09
N ASP A 456 4.18 29.25 -4.72
CA ASP A 456 4.06 30.72 -4.72
C ASP A 456 4.57 31.37 -3.41
N GLN A 457 5.06 30.55 -2.47
CA GLN A 457 5.62 30.95 -1.17
C GLN A 457 4.67 31.79 -0.29
N SER A 458 3.39 31.79 -0.61
CA SER A 458 2.36 32.46 0.19
C SER A 458 1.96 31.66 1.43
N LEU A 459 2.18 30.33 1.40
CA LEU A 459 1.87 29.43 2.49
C LEU A 459 3.11 28.65 2.95
N LEU A 460 3.22 28.47 4.26
CA LEU A 460 4.16 27.57 4.90
C LEU A 460 3.40 26.34 5.42
N TYR A 461 3.95 25.16 5.20
CA TYR A 461 3.43 23.88 5.70
C TYR A 461 4.39 23.27 6.71
N VAL A 462 3.85 22.81 7.85
CA VAL A 462 4.63 22.17 8.93
C VAL A 462 3.97 20.88 9.35
N ALA A 463 4.70 19.77 9.29
CA ALA A 463 4.26 18.48 9.77
C ALA A 463 4.26 18.41 11.29
N ASP A 464 3.23 17.81 11.87
CA ASP A 464 3.21 17.38 13.26
C ASP A 464 3.26 15.85 13.31
N SER A 465 4.45 15.28 13.50
CA SER A 465 4.68 13.83 13.42
C SER A 465 3.81 13.01 14.38
N ARG A 466 3.41 13.58 15.51
CA ARG A 466 2.60 12.91 16.56
C ARG A 466 1.11 13.19 16.44
N SER A 467 0.65 13.37 15.20
CA SER A 467 -0.77 13.60 14.89
C SER A 467 -1.11 13.15 13.47
N HIS A 468 -2.38 13.42 13.05
CA HIS A 468 -2.83 13.28 11.67
C HIS A 468 -2.50 14.49 10.79
N TRP A 469 -1.93 15.58 11.35
CA TRP A 469 -2.04 16.88 10.74
C TRP A 469 -0.73 17.39 10.16
N VAL A 470 -0.84 18.00 8.98
CA VAL A 470 0.08 19.04 8.55
C VAL A 470 -0.64 20.38 8.68
N TYR A 471 0.03 21.32 9.34
CA TYR A 471 -0.47 22.67 9.55
C TYR A 471 -0.10 23.56 8.37
N SER A 472 -0.99 24.47 8.01
CA SER A 472 -0.78 25.54 7.04
C SER A 472 -0.78 26.89 7.73
N TYR A 473 0.08 27.79 7.28
CA TYR A 473 0.19 29.16 7.75
C TYR A 473 0.30 30.10 6.57
N GLN A 474 -0.28 31.29 6.65
CA GLN A 474 -0.01 32.37 5.71
C GLN A 474 1.30 33.07 6.08
N VAL A 475 2.22 33.14 5.13
CA VAL A 475 3.51 33.84 5.28
C VAL A 475 3.29 35.34 5.14
N GLN A 476 3.76 36.12 6.11
CA GLN A 476 3.71 37.58 6.10
C GLN A 476 5.01 38.17 5.51
N PRO A 477 5.00 39.44 5.02
CA PRO A 477 6.19 40.07 4.46
C PRO A 477 7.38 40.13 5.41
N ASP A 478 7.16 40.26 6.72
CA ASP A 478 8.19 40.27 7.75
C ASP A 478 8.65 38.88 8.20
N GLY A 479 8.18 37.81 7.55
CA GLY A 479 8.45 36.41 7.90
C GLY A 479 7.66 35.91 9.10
N SER A 480 6.74 36.68 9.67
CA SER A 480 5.79 36.16 10.67
C SER A 480 4.74 35.28 10.00
N LEU A 481 4.04 34.47 10.81
CA LEU A 481 3.02 33.55 10.35
C LEU A 481 1.65 33.95 10.88
N ALA A 482 0.64 33.89 10.00
CA ALA A 482 -0.75 34.15 10.34
C ALA A 482 -1.66 32.99 9.94
N HIS A 483 -2.90 33.01 10.43
CA HIS A 483 -3.95 32.09 10.02
C HIS A 483 -3.56 30.60 10.12
N LYS A 484 -2.92 30.20 11.23
CA LYS A 484 -2.61 28.79 11.54
C LYS A 484 -3.83 27.90 11.43
N GLN A 485 -3.73 26.82 10.65
CA GLN A 485 -4.82 25.88 10.46
C GLN A 485 -4.31 24.44 10.39
N ARG A 486 -5.03 23.50 11.01
CA ARG A 486 -4.91 22.06 10.73
C ARG A 486 -5.50 21.82 9.35
N TYR A 487 -4.64 21.68 8.35
CA TYR A 487 -5.10 21.75 6.98
C TYR A 487 -5.13 20.41 6.27
N TYR A 488 -4.02 19.68 6.28
CA TYR A 488 -3.95 18.36 5.66
C TYR A 488 -4.19 17.28 6.71
N HIS A 489 -5.20 16.43 6.47
CA HIS A 489 -5.52 15.29 7.32
C HIS A 489 -4.95 14.02 6.70
N LEU A 490 -3.84 13.51 7.25
CA LEU A 490 -3.14 12.35 6.76
C LEU A 490 -3.80 11.05 7.25
N HIS A 491 -3.66 9.99 6.47
CA HIS A 491 -3.99 8.63 6.91
C HIS A 491 -2.95 8.15 7.92
N VAL A 492 -3.43 7.37 8.89
CA VAL A 492 -2.64 6.69 9.92
C VAL A 492 -2.84 5.19 9.75
N PRO A 493 -1.78 4.37 9.78
CA PRO A 493 -1.95 2.92 9.74
C PRO A 493 -2.57 2.43 11.06
N ASP A 494 -3.35 1.36 11.02
CA ASP A 494 -4.00 0.76 12.20
C ASP A 494 -2.98 0.29 13.26
N THR A 495 -1.73 0.17 12.88
CA THR A 495 -0.61 -0.26 13.75
C THR A 495 0.08 0.88 14.49
N ALA A 496 -0.39 2.12 14.34
CA ALA A 496 0.21 3.30 14.97
C ALA A 496 -0.83 4.32 15.42
N ASP A 497 -0.45 5.19 16.37
CA ASP A 497 -1.30 6.24 16.93
C ASP A 497 -1.19 7.58 16.18
N ASP A 498 -0.23 7.68 15.26
CA ASP A 498 0.05 8.89 14.48
C ASP A 498 0.52 8.57 13.05
N SER A 499 0.54 9.59 12.20
CA SER A 499 0.98 9.46 10.81
C SER A 499 2.49 9.28 10.66
N GLY A 500 3.28 9.65 11.68
CA GLY A 500 4.73 9.79 11.58
C GLY A 500 5.13 10.74 10.46
N ALA A 501 4.34 11.81 10.22
CA ALA A 501 4.63 12.79 9.19
C ALA A 501 6.01 13.40 9.42
N ASP A 502 6.88 13.30 8.41
CA ASP A 502 8.28 13.66 8.46
C ASP A 502 8.59 14.66 7.35
N GLY A 503 9.65 14.53 6.60
CA GLY A 503 10.02 15.46 5.55
C GLY A 503 8.96 15.66 4.46
N MET A 504 8.91 16.84 3.86
CA MET A 504 7.87 17.24 2.91
C MET A 504 8.44 18.11 1.79
N ARG A 505 7.84 17.99 0.59
CA ARG A 505 8.10 18.92 -0.54
C ARG A 505 6.83 19.15 -1.34
N THR A 506 6.81 20.23 -2.12
CA THR A 506 5.73 20.54 -3.05
C THR A 506 6.19 20.36 -4.50
N ASP A 507 5.26 20.02 -5.39
CA ASP A 507 5.47 20.13 -6.83
C ASP A 507 4.97 21.48 -7.37
N LEU A 508 5.26 21.80 -8.62
CA LEU A 508 4.86 23.06 -9.27
C LEU A 508 3.35 23.22 -9.42
N ASP A 509 2.59 22.12 -9.39
CA ASP A 509 1.13 22.14 -9.40
C ASP A 509 0.53 22.40 -8.00
N GLY A 510 1.37 22.53 -6.97
CA GLY A 510 0.96 22.81 -5.59
C GLY A 510 0.51 21.58 -4.79
N ARG A 511 0.78 20.36 -5.27
CA ARG A 511 0.57 19.16 -4.45
C ARG A 511 1.64 19.08 -3.38
N LEU A 512 1.25 18.68 -2.17
CA LEU A 512 2.16 18.43 -1.05
C LEU A 512 2.46 16.93 -0.93
N TYR A 513 3.73 16.57 -0.93
CA TYR A 513 4.24 15.22 -0.73
C TYR A 513 4.78 15.12 0.69
N VAL A 514 4.27 14.17 1.48
CA VAL A 514 4.61 13.99 2.90
C VAL A 514 5.13 12.58 3.13
N ALA A 515 6.35 12.45 3.64
CA ALA A 515 6.87 11.19 4.15
C ALA A 515 6.08 10.76 5.39
N THR A 516 5.58 9.52 5.40
CA THR A 516 4.74 9.01 6.49
C THR A 516 4.99 7.51 6.74
N ARG A 517 4.40 6.95 7.80
CA ARG A 517 4.44 5.51 8.08
C ARG A 517 3.80 4.64 6.98
N MET A 518 2.94 5.22 6.13
CA MET A 518 2.28 4.50 5.04
C MET A 518 2.98 4.69 3.68
N GLY A 519 4.14 5.32 3.66
CA GLY A 519 4.82 5.78 2.46
C GLY A 519 4.62 7.27 2.23
N ILE A 520 4.77 7.73 0.98
CA ILE A 520 4.61 9.15 0.63
C ILE A 520 3.13 9.41 0.37
N GLN A 521 2.48 10.19 1.25
CA GLN A 521 1.12 10.67 1.03
C GLN A 521 1.14 11.95 0.21
N VAL A 522 0.43 11.96 -0.90
CA VAL A 522 0.33 13.13 -1.78
C VAL A 522 -1.03 13.79 -1.58
N CYS A 523 -0.99 15.06 -1.21
CA CYS A 523 -2.16 15.88 -0.93
C CYS A 523 -2.37 16.91 -2.03
N ASP A 524 -3.62 17.17 -2.39
CA ASP A 524 -3.96 18.29 -3.27
C ASP A 524 -3.96 19.63 -2.53
N GLN A 525 -4.07 20.74 -3.28
CA GLN A 525 -4.11 22.09 -2.72
C GLN A 525 -5.32 22.33 -1.79
N ALA A 526 -6.37 21.50 -1.88
CA ALA A 526 -7.56 21.59 -1.03
C ALA A 526 -7.43 20.82 0.30
N GLY A 527 -6.24 20.25 0.58
CA GLY A 527 -5.93 19.58 1.85
C GLY A 527 -6.30 18.09 1.91
N ARG A 528 -6.57 17.44 0.76
CA ARG A 528 -7.04 16.05 0.70
C ARG A 528 -5.94 15.11 0.22
N VAL A 529 -5.72 14.01 0.92
CA VAL A 529 -4.82 12.92 0.46
C VAL A 529 -5.46 12.22 -0.72
N ASN A 530 -4.83 12.30 -1.89
CA ASN A 530 -5.30 11.70 -3.13
C ASN A 530 -4.52 10.44 -3.51
N CYS A 531 -3.25 10.37 -3.14
CA CYS A 531 -2.36 9.28 -3.49
C CYS A 531 -1.50 8.85 -2.29
N ILE A 532 -1.12 7.58 -2.28
CA ILE A 532 -0.14 7.02 -1.35
C ILE A 532 0.84 6.17 -2.17
N ILE A 533 2.11 6.58 -2.15
CA ILE A 533 3.18 5.92 -2.91
C ILE A 533 4.08 5.19 -1.91
N PRO A 534 4.02 3.85 -1.86
CA PRO A 534 4.88 3.08 -0.96
C PRO A 534 6.34 3.14 -1.41
N THR A 535 7.26 2.97 -0.47
CA THR A 535 8.69 2.81 -0.74
C THR A 535 9.13 1.35 -0.65
N PRO A 536 10.22 0.92 -1.31
CA PRO A 536 10.58 -0.49 -1.41
C PRO A 536 10.81 -1.20 -0.07
N ASN A 537 11.34 -0.50 0.93
CA ASN A 537 11.59 -1.04 2.26
C ASN A 537 10.54 -0.65 3.32
N GLY A 538 9.43 -0.01 2.90
CA GLY A 538 8.35 0.42 3.78
C GLY A 538 8.72 1.55 4.76
N ARG A 539 9.84 2.24 4.53
CA ARG A 539 10.32 3.36 5.35
C ARG A 539 10.54 4.58 4.46
N VAL A 540 10.20 5.74 4.96
CA VAL A 540 10.58 7.03 4.35
C VAL A 540 10.64 8.07 5.46
N SER A 541 11.75 8.78 5.53
CA SER A 541 11.95 9.89 6.47
C SER A 541 11.79 11.24 5.76
N ASN A 542 12.30 11.37 4.53
CA ASN A 542 12.24 12.65 3.81
C ASN A 542 12.26 12.40 2.29
N LEU A 543 12.01 13.44 1.52
CA LEU A 543 11.96 13.37 0.06
C LEU A 543 12.35 14.70 -0.58
N ASN A 544 12.80 14.66 -1.83
CA ASN A 544 13.01 15.86 -2.65
C ASN A 544 12.94 15.53 -4.14
N PHE A 545 12.70 16.56 -4.96
CA PHE A 545 12.73 16.44 -6.41
C PHE A 545 14.05 16.94 -6.96
N GLY A 546 14.67 16.15 -7.83
CA GLY A 546 15.94 16.49 -8.49
C GLY A 546 16.03 15.93 -9.90
N GLY A 547 17.27 15.68 -10.37
CA GLY A 547 17.53 15.45 -11.79
C GLY A 547 17.57 16.75 -12.57
N ALA A 548 18.02 16.70 -13.82
CA ALA A 548 18.19 17.89 -14.66
C ALA A 548 16.90 18.71 -14.83
N ASP A 549 15.75 18.02 -14.85
CA ASP A 549 14.43 18.61 -15.04
C ASP A 549 13.60 18.68 -13.75
N PHE A 550 14.17 18.27 -12.60
CA PHE A 550 13.46 18.19 -11.30
C PHE A 550 12.23 17.28 -11.34
N ASP A 551 12.29 16.22 -12.14
CA ASP A 551 11.26 15.19 -12.33
C ASP A 551 11.68 13.82 -11.76
N ILE A 552 12.74 13.79 -10.96
CA ILE A 552 13.18 12.62 -10.21
C ILE A 552 12.84 12.82 -8.74
N LEU A 553 11.91 12.01 -8.23
CA LEU A 553 11.59 11.97 -6.81
C LEU A 553 12.63 11.10 -6.09
N TYR A 554 13.42 11.72 -5.21
CA TYR A 554 14.33 11.06 -4.29
C TYR A 554 13.65 10.85 -2.94
N ALA A 555 13.93 9.72 -2.28
CA ALA A 555 13.43 9.39 -0.95
C ALA A 555 14.54 8.82 -0.07
N THR A 556 14.73 9.39 1.12
CA THR A 556 15.57 8.83 2.18
C THR A 556 14.74 7.81 2.98
N CYS A 557 15.26 6.58 3.10
CA CYS A 557 14.48 5.43 3.53
C CYS A 557 15.24 4.58 4.57
N GLY A 558 15.64 5.21 5.69
CA GLY A 558 16.42 4.56 6.73
C GLY A 558 17.87 4.34 6.31
N ASP A 559 18.28 3.11 6.03
CA ASP A 559 19.63 2.73 5.60
C ASP A 559 19.90 2.92 4.09
N ARG A 560 18.91 3.47 3.34
CA ARG A 560 18.92 3.54 1.86
C ARG A 560 18.37 4.85 1.34
N VAL A 561 18.78 5.17 0.12
CA VAL A 561 18.20 6.26 -0.68
C VAL A 561 17.71 5.67 -1.99
N TYR A 562 16.47 5.99 -2.35
CA TYR A 562 15.85 5.58 -3.61
C TYR A 562 15.54 6.78 -4.49
N GLN A 563 15.38 6.52 -5.78
CA GLN A 563 14.90 7.49 -6.76
C GLN A 563 13.84 6.89 -7.64
N ARG A 564 12.92 7.74 -8.13
CA ARG A 564 11.90 7.35 -9.11
C ARG A 564 11.61 8.51 -10.05
N LYS A 565 11.63 8.25 -11.36
CA LYS A 565 11.20 9.25 -12.33
C LYS A 565 9.68 9.40 -12.29
N VAL A 566 9.22 10.65 -12.31
CA VAL A 566 7.80 11.01 -12.24
C VAL A 566 7.43 11.96 -13.38
N LYS A 567 6.13 12.26 -13.55
CA LYS A 567 5.63 13.18 -14.58
C LYS A 567 5.62 14.64 -14.14
N VAL A 568 5.71 14.86 -12.84
CA VAL A 568 5.62 16.19 -12.21
C VAL A 568 6.99 16.76 -11.93
N HIS A 569 7.07 18.05 -11.76
CA HIS A 569 8.32 18.76 -11.45
C HIS A 569 8.25 19.36 -10.06
N GLY A 570 9.30 19.20 -9.27
CA GLY A 570 9.40 19.75 -7.92
C GLY A 570 9.48 21.27 -7.90
N ALA A 571 8.81 21.88 -6.94
CA ALA A 571 9.00 23.29 -6.62
C ALA A 571 10.33 23.53 -5.90
N ARG A 572 10.96 24.64 -6.17
CA ARG A 572 12.27 25.04 -5.60
C ARG A 572 12.10 26.31 -4.78
N ALA A 573 12.02 26.17 -3.46
CA ALA A 573 11.72 27.29 -2.57
C ALA A 573 12.76 28.42 -2.64
N TYR A 574 14.01 28.12 -3.02
CA TYR A 574 15.07 29.12 -3.20
C TYR A 574 15.00 29.90 -4.54
N GLN A 575 14.02 29.57 -5.39
CA GLN A 575 13.78 30.29 -6.65
C GLN A 575 12.58 31.24 -6.53
N GLU A 576 12.42 32.10 -7.54
CA GLU A 576 11.25 32.98 -7.63
C GLU A 576 9.93 32.19 -7.49
N PRO A 577 8.97 32.74 -6.74
CA PRO A 577 7.67 32.10 -6.54
C PRO A 577 6.93 31.85 -7.84
N VAL A 578 6.33 30.65 -7.94
CA VAL A 578 5.53 30.24 -9.09
C VAL A 578 4.08 30.03 -8.62
N LYS A 579 3.14 30.79 -9.18
CA LYS A 579 1.72 30.62 -8.86
C LYS A 579 1.19 29.33 -9.50
N PRO A 580 0.77 28.32 -8.72
CA PRO A 580 0.17 27.12 -9.28
C PRO A 580 -1.20 27.41 -9.90
N ALA A 581 -1.69 26.49 -10.74
CA ALA A 581 -3.08 26.53 -11.19
C ALA A 581 -4.04 26.36 -10.01
N ALA A 582 -5.25 26.92 -10.13
CA ALA A 582 -6.27 26.72 -9.11
C ALA A 582 -6.61 25.23 -8.96
N PRO A 583 -6.92 24.74 -7.72
CA PRO A 583 -7.26 23.35 -7.51
C PRO A 583 -8.53 22.97 -8.29
N ARG A 584 -8.52 21.76 -8.84
CA ARG A 584 -9.73 21.16 -9.41
C ARG A 584 -10.64 20.69 -8.26
N LEU A 585 -11.84 21.23 -8.17
CA LEU A 585 -12.85 20.88 -7.16
C LEU A 585 -13.60 19.60 -7.53
#